data_f02b964b99c6ac9befe3c208c9049a90
#
_entry.id   f02b964b99c6ac9befe3c208c9049a90
#
_cell.length_a   1.000
_cell.length_b   1.000
_cell.length_c   1.000
_cell.angle_alpha   90.00
_cell.angle_beta   90.00
_cell.angle_gamma   90.00
#
_symmetry.space_group_name_H-M   'P 1'
#
loop_
_entity.id
_entity.type
_entity.pdbx_description
1 polymer ?
#
loop_
_entity_poly.entity_id
_entity_poly.type
_entity_poly.pdbx_seq_one_letter_code
_entity_poly.pdbx_strand_id
1 'polypeptide(L)'
;MSAWSWCRLLQTIARALPALLQDFRKPESIGHVELFHGTASALLLRHTTALVDEDRQRLAAFCSAHQAQLWLQGAEQPLPVEPAAELGYSLGDWQLTLAYRPGDFVQVNAPVNESMIRQALDWLAPTADERVLDLFCGLGNFSLPLARRVARVVGVEGVAAMVERAGANALANGLGNAHFFQADLSKALAEALWAEQGFTAVLLDPPRDGAFEAVREMSSLGARRVVYVSCNPATLARDAGEMARQGYRLKRAGILDMFPQTAHVEAMALFEAG
;
A
#
# COMPACT_ATOMS: atom_id res chain seq x y z
N MET A 1 -19.21 -10.51 -2.99
CA MET A 1 -19.19 -10.20 -4.44
C MET A 1 -18.00 -10.93 -5.04
N SER A 2 -18.14 -11.62 -6.19
CA SER A 2 -17.04 -12.36 -6.78
C SER A 2 -15.97 -11.41 -7.35
N ALA A 3 -14.70 -11.80 -7.36
CA ALA A 3 -13.58 -11.03 -7.94
C ALA A 3 -13.84 -10.53 -9.38
N TRP A 4 -14.71 -11.22 -10.12
CA TRP A 4 -15.12 -10.88 -11.47
C TRP A 4 -16.09 -9.68 -11.57
N SER A 5 -16.80 -9.30 -10.49
CA SER A 5 -17.68 -8.12 -10.51
C SER A 5 -16.89 -6.81 -10.47
N TRP A 6 -15.74 -6.81 -9.83
CA TRP A 6 -14.80 -5.69 -9.78
C TRP A 6 -14.26 -5.32 -11.16
N CYS A 7 -13.86 -6.35 -11.90
CA CYS A 7 -13.33 -6.19 -13.24
C CYS A 7 -14.37 -5.58 -14.21
N ARG A 8 -15.66 -5.88 -14.04
CA ARG A 8 -16.70 -5.41 -14.97
C ARG A 8 -16.95 -3.91 -14.89
N LEU A 9 -17.05 -3.31 -13.69
CA LEU A 9 -17.30 -1.89 -13.57
C LEU A 9 -16.13 -1.07 -14.10
N LEU A 10 -14.89 -1.40 -13.65
CA LEU A 10 -13.70 -0.74 -14.15
C LEU A 10 -13.51 -0.94 -15.65
N GLN A 11 -13.81 -2.12 -16.18
CA GLN A 11 -13.78 -2.38 -17.63
C GLN A 11 -14.82 -1.55 -18.38
N THR A 12 -16.03 -1.38 -17.83
CA THR A 12 -17.07 -0.55 -18.45
C THR A 12 -16.62 0.90 -18.54
N ILE A 13 -16.09 1.44 -17.45
CA ILE A 13 -15.53 2.80 -17.41
C ILE A 13 -14.36 2.92 -18.40
N ALA A 14 -13.39 2.02 -18.33
CA ALA A 14 -12.20 2.04 -19.18
C ALA A 14 -12.53 1.95 -20.68
N ARG A 15 -13.54 1.18 -21.06
CA ARG A 15 -13.99 1.08 -22.46
C ARG A 15 -14.72 2.33 -22.95
N ALA A 16 -15.42 3.03 -22.07
CA ALA A 16 -16.14 4.26 -22.40
C ALA A 16 -15.24 5.50 -22.41
N LEU A 17 -14.12 5.49 -21.67
CA LEU A 17 -13.18 6.61 -21.56
C LEU A 17 -12.67 7.13 -22.93
N PRO A 18 -12.23 6.31 -23.91
CA PRO A 18 -11.72 6.84 -25.17
C PRO A 18 -12.73 7.71 -25.91
N ALA A 19 -14.02 7.31 -25.92
CA ALA A 19 -15.08 8.10 -26.57
C ALA A 19 -15.29 9.44 -25.83
N LEU A 20 -15.32 9.44 -24.50
CA LEU A 20 -15.39 10.65 -23.70
C LEU A 20 -14.25 11.62 -24.01
N LEU A 21 -13.02 11.10 -24.05
CA LEU A 21 -11.80 11.92 -24.22
C LEU A 21 -11.68 12.48 -25.65
N GLN A 22 -12.23 11.81 -26.67
CA GLN A 22 -12.29 12.32 -28.04
C GLN A 22 -13.16 13.57 -28.16
N ASP A 23 -14.16 13.72 -27.30
CA ASP A 23 -15.07 14.87 -27.30
C ASP A 23 -14.53 16.08 -26.49
N PHE A 24 -13.35 15.95 -25.89
CA PHE A 24 -12.75 17.06 -25.14
C PHE A 24 -12.35 18.22 -26.04
N ARG A 25 -12.53 19.43 -25.54
CA ARG A 25 -12.07 20.68 -26.21
C ARG A 25 -10.55 20.82 -26.15
N LYS A 26 -9.94 20.32 -25.05
CA LYS A 26 -8.48 20.36 -24.82
C LYS A 26 -7.96 18.99 -24.35
N PRO A 27 -7.96 17.98 -25.21
CA PRO A 27 -7.47 16.64 -24.82
C PRO A 27 -5.99 16.63 -24.39
N GLU A 28 -5.18 17.58 -24.87
CA GLU A 28 -3.78 17.74 -24.49
C GLU A 28 -3.58 18.16 -23.03
N SER A 29 -4.65 18.62 -22.36
CA SER A 29 -4.59 18.92 -20.92
C SER A 29 -4.56 17.66 -20.04
N ILE A 30 -4.89 16.50 -20.60
CA ILE A 30 -4.96 15.24 -19.87
C ILE A 30 -3.57 14.64 -19.73
N GLY A 31 -3.10 14.48 -18.49
CA GLY A 31 -1.83 13.84 -18.19
C GLY A 31 -2.02 12.34 -17.91
N HIS A 32 -2.95 12.01 -17.06
CA HIS A 32 -3.15 10.61 -16.60
C HIS A 32 -4.56 10.40 -16.05
N VAL A 33 -5.09 9.18 -16.19
CA VAL A 33 -6.37 8.76 -15.61
C VAL A 33 -6.15 7.51 -14.76
N GLU A 34 -6.63 7.54 -13.54
CA GLU A 34 -6.62 6.40 -12.62
C GLU A 34 -8.06 6.05 -12.21
N LEU A 35 -8.32 4.77 -12.10
CA LEU A 35 -9.62 4.25 -11.68
C LEU A 35 -9.47 3.50 -10.37
N PHE A 36 -10.33 3.83 -9.42
CA PHE A 36 -10.38 3.21 -8.10
C PHE A 36 -11.73 2.53 -7.89
N HIS A 37 -11.70 1.40 -7.22
CA HIS A 37 -12.90 0.71 -6.79
C HIS A 37 -12.65 -0.01 -5.46
N GLY A 38 -13.61 0.13 -4.55
CA GLY A 38 -13.57 -0.46 -3.22
C GLY A 38 -14.93 -0.29 -2.55
N THR A 39 -14.98 0.41 -1.42
CA THR A 39 -16.24 0.82 -0.77
C THR A 39 -17.07 1.75 -1.67
N ALA A 40 -16.39 2.53 -2.51
CA ALA A 40 -16.96 3.34 -3.58
C ALA A 40 -16.05 3.30 -4.79
N SER A 41 -16.51 3.85 -5.93
CA SER A 41 -15.71 3.98 -7.15
C SER A 41 -15.29 5.43 -7.36
N ALA A 42 -14.09 5.62 -7.91
CA ALA A 42 -13.60 6.95 -8.27
C ALA A 42 -12.78 6.92 -9.56
N LEU A 43 -12.82 8.03 -10.27
CA LEU A 43 -11.96 8.38 -11.39
C LEU A 43 -11.12 9.59 -10.96
N LEU A 44 -9.81 9.45 -10.95
CA LEU A 44 -8.88 10.56 -10.81
C LEU A 44 -8.35 10.92 -12.20
N LEU A 45 -8.54 12.18 -12.59
CA LEU A 45 -7.90 12.75 -13.78
C LEU A 45 -6.81 13.73 -13.32
N ARG A 46 -5.57 13.43 -13.73
CA ARG A 46 -4.44 14.36 -13.58
C ARG A 46 -4.35 15.22 -14.84
N HIS A 47 -4.37 16.53 -14.66
CA HIS A 47 -4.29 17.47 -15.78
C HIS A 47 -3.01 18.32 -15.71
N THR A 48 -2.43 18.53 -16.89
CA THR A 48 -1.18 19.32 -17.05
C THR A 48 -1.45 20.82 -17.12
N THR A 49 -2.65 21.18 -17.61
CA THR A 49 -3.16 22.56 -17.66
C THR A 49 -4.61 22.57 -17.20
N ALA A 50 -5.12 23.73 -16.79
CA ALA A 50 -6.50 23.84 -16.32
C ALA A 50 -7.51 23.32 -17.37
N LEU A 51 -8.44 22.48 -16.91
CA LEU A 51 -9.55 22.00 -17.72
C LEU A 51 -10.51 23.15 -18.02
N VAL A 52 -11.03 23.19 -19.23
CA VAL A 52 -12.15 24.08 -19.58
C VAL A 52 -13.45 23.56 -18.96
N ASP A 53 -14.38 24.46 -18.69
CA ASP A 53 -15.62 24.13 -17.98
C ASP A 53 -16.44 23.06 -18.70
N GLU A 54 -16.49 23.08 -20.04
CA GLU A 54 -17.18 22.06 -20.83
C GLU A 54 -16.61 20.65 -20.60
N ASP A 55 -15.28 20.49 -20.57
CA ASP A 55 -14.62 19.20 -20.35
C ASP A 55 -14.83 18.73 -18.93
N ARG A 56 -14.80 19.66 -17.97
CA ARG A 56 -15.10 19.36 -16.57
C ARG A 56 -16.55 18.87 -16.37
N GLN A 57 -17.50 19.53 -17.02
CA GLN A 57 -18.92 19.11 -16.97
C GLN A 57 -19.13 17.73 -17.61
N ARG A 58 -18.47 17.44 -18.74
CA ARG A 58 -18.53 16.14 -19.40
C ARG A 58 -17.98 15.03 -18.50
N LEU A 59 -16.84 15.29 -17.85
CA LEU A 59 -16.27 14.35 -16.87
C LEU A 59 -17.22 14.09 -15.69
N ALA A 60 -17.81 15.15 -15.15
CA ALA A 60 -18.74 15.03 -14.03
C ALA A 60 -19.98 14.21 -14.42
N ALA A 61 -20.56 14.50 -15.59
CA ALA A 61 -21.69 13.74 -16.13
C ALA A 61 -21.34 12.26 -16.39
N PHE A 62 -20.15 12.00 -16.94
CA PHE A 62 -19.64 10.65 -17.16
C PHE A 62 -19.47 9.89 -15.83
N CYS A 63 -18.82 10.50 -14.84
CA CYS A 63 -18.62 9.87 -13.53
C CYS A 63 -19.97 9.60 -12.85
N SER A 64 -20.91 10.53 -12.90
CA SER A 64 -22.27 10.37 -12.37
C SER A 64 -23.00 9.18 -13.02
N ALA A 65 -22.96 9.07 -14.36
CA ALA A 65 -23.58 7.96 -15.11
C ALA A 65 -22.99 6.59 -14.73
N HIS A 66 -21.73 6.55 -14.32
CA HIS A 66 -21.02 5.33 -13.90
C HIS A 66 -20.96 5.15 -12.38
N GLN A 67 -21.68 5.96 -11.60
CA GLN A 67 -21.67 5.92 -10.14
C GLN A 67 -20.26 6.01 -9.53
N ALA A 68 -19.40 6.81 -10.18
CA ALA A 68 -18.04 7.06 -9.75
C ALA A 68 -17.87 8.51 -9.28
N GLN A 69 -17.07 8.72 -8.26
CA GLN A 69 -16.66 10.04 -7.82
C GLN A 69 -15.63 10.61 -8.80
N LEU A 70 -15.74 11.90 -9.11
CA LEU A 70 -14.73 12.59 -9.90
C LEU A 70 -13.72 13.30 -8.98
N TRP A 71 -12.45 12.97 -9.17
CA TRP A 71 -11.32 13.62 -8.53
C TRP A 71 -10.44 14.26 -9.60
N LEU A 72 -9.95 15.46 -9.32
CA LEU A 72 -9.05 16.19 -10.21
C LEU A 72 -7.74 16.49 -9.49
N GLN A 73 -6.64 16.40 -10.22
CA GLN A 73 -5.30 16.73 -9.73
C GLN A 73 -4.56 17.57 -10.77
N GLY A 74 -4.17 18.78 -10.37
CA GLY A 74 -3.20 19.62 -11.08
C GLY A 74 -1.80 19.45 -10.47
N ALA A 75 -1.20 20.54 -10.05
CA ALA A 75 0.12 20.56 -9.38
C ALA A 75 0.06 20.12 -7.91
N GLU A 76 -1.11 20.17 -7.31
CA GLU A 76 -1.33 19.88 -5.89
C GLU A 76 -1.93 18.49 -5.67
N GLN A 77 -2.35 18.23 -4.44
CA GLN A 77 -3.00 16.96 -4.07
C GLN A 77 -4.33 16.77 -4.80
N PRO A 78 -4.75 15.54 -5.05
CA PRO A 78 -6.07 15.24 -5.61
C PRO A 78 -7.20 15.80 -4.76
N LEU A 79 -8.18 16.45 -5.40
CA LEU A 79 -9.37 16.97 -4.74
C LEU A 79 -10.64 16.42 -5.42
N PRO A 80 -11.67 16.04 -4.66
CA PRO A 80 -12.95 15.67 -5.23
C PRO A 80 -13.67 16.91 -5.77
N VAL A 81 -14.37 16.75 -6.88
CA VAL A 81 -15.14 17.84 -7.51
C VAL A 81 -16.41 18.13 -6.72
N GLU A 82 -16.99 17.12 -6.10
CA GLU A 82 -18.15 17.21 -5.22
C GLU A 82 -17.86 16.50 -3.89
N PRO A 83 -18.68 16.71 -2.84
CA PRO A 83 -18.53 15.94 -1.60
C PRO A 83 -18.51 14.44 -1.89
N ALA A 84 -17.42 13.79 -1.52
CA ALA A 84 -17.14 12.40 -1.88
C ALA A 84 -17.30 11.48 -0.66
N ALA A 85 -17.86 10.29 -0.88
CA ALA A 85 -17.81 9.22 0.11
C ALA A 85 -16.36 8.74 0.28
N GLU A 86 -16.03 8.25 1.46
CA GLU A 86 -14.73 7.71 1.75
C GLU A 86 -14.43 6.48 0.89
N LEU A 87 -13.29 6.49 0.23
CA LEU A 87 -12.80 5.32 -0.52
C LEU A 87 -12.08 4.39 0.45
N GLY A 88 -12.29 3.10 0.28
CA GLY A 88 -11.63 2.10 1.11
C GLY A 88 -11.63 0.73 0.45
N TYR A 89 -10.77 -0.15 0.93
CA TYR A 89 -10.78 -1.57 0.59
C TYR A 89 -10.89 -2.42 1.84
N SER A 90 -11.48 -3.61 1.70
CA SER A 90 -11.68 -4.53 2.80
C SER A 90 -10.66 -5.66 2.75
N LEU A 91 -10.16 -6.05 3.93
CA LEU A 91 -9.39 -7.26 4.17
C LEU A 91 -10.30 -8.23 4.91
N GLY A 92 -11.00 -9.07 4.16
CA GLY A 92 -12.09 -9.91 4.66
C GLY A 92 -11.66 -10.89 5.75
N ASP A 93 -10.51 -11.53 5.59
CA ASP A 93 -9.95 -12.50 6.54
C ASP A 93 -9.72 -11.89 7.95
N TRP A 94 -9.51 -10.59 8.02
CA TRP A 94 -9.25 -9.87 9.29
C TRP A 94 -10.40 -8.98 9.74
N GLN A 95 -11.48 -8.88 8.95
CA GLN A 95 -12.61 -7.98 9.21
C GLN A 95 -12.14 -6.53 9.37
N LEU A 96 -11.29 -6.09 8.46
CA LEU A 96 -10.73 -4.75 8.41
C LEU A 96 -11.18 -4.00 7.17
N THR A 97 -11.37 -2.69 7.30
CA THR A 97 -11.55 -1.79 6.16
C THR A 97 -10.52 -0.67 6.28
N LEU A 98 -9.75 -0.47 5.24
CA LEU A 98 -8.73 0.57 5.17
C LEU A 98 -9.19 1.67 4.22
N ALA A 99 -9.33 2.88 4.75
CA ALA A 99 -9.60 4.07 3.96
C ALA A 99 -8.33 4.51 3.21
N TYR A 100 -8.52 5.04 2.00
CA TYR A 100 -7.46 5.64 1.20
C TYR A 100 -7.99 6.85 0.43
N ARG A 101 -7.07 7.64 -0.15
CA ARG A 101 -7.40 8.72 -1.09
C ARG A 101 -6.77 8.44 -2.46
N PRO A 102 -7.36 8.93 -3.55
CA PRO A 102 -6.69 8.91 -4.85
C PRO A 102 -5.29 9.54 -4.72
N GLY A 103 -4.29 8.84 -5.25
CA GLY A 103 -2.88 9.19 -5.09
C GLY A 103 -2.13 8.42 -4.00
N ASP A 104 -2.84 7.78 -3.07
CA ASP A 104 -2.20 6.83 -2.15
C ASP A 104 -1.87 5.52 -2.87
N PHE A 105 -0.79 4.89 -2.43
CA PHE A 105 -0.48 3.55 -2.91
C PHE A 105 -1.41 2.51 -2.26
N VAL A 106 -2.09 1.73 -3.09
CA VAL A 106 -2.88 0.57 -2.69
C VAL A 106 -2.56 -0.62 -3.59
N GLN A 107 -2.58 -1.83 -3.03
CA GLN A 107 -2.38 -3.06 -3.81
C GLN A 107 -3.55 -3.28 -4.77
N VAL A 108 -3.25 -3.36 -6.08
CA VAL A 108 -4.28 -3.37 -7.13
C VAL A 108 -5.05 -4.68 -7.23
N ASN A 109 -4.50 -5.78 -6.73
CA ASN A 109 -5.08 -7.12 -6.81
C ASN A 109 -5.50 -7.59 -5.42
N ALA A 110 -6.74 -7.26 -5.01
CA ALA A 110 -7.23 -7.52 -3.66
C ALA A 110 -7.12 -9.01 -3.23
N PRO A 111 -7.48 -10.02 -4.05
CA PRO A 111 -7.31 -11.43 -3.66
C PRO A 111 -5.84 -11.83 -3.45
N VAL A 112 -4.94 -11.34 -4.28
CA VAL A 112 -3.50 -11.61 -4.14
C VAL A 112 -2.95 -10.85 -2.94
N ASN A 113 -3.39 -9.62 -2.68
CA ASN A 113 -3.03 -8.87 -1.48
C ASN A 113 -3.41 -9.61 -0.19
N GLU A 114 -4.64 -10.12 -0.08
CA GLU A 114 -5.05 -10.93 1.09
C GLU A 114 -4.21 -12.20 1.22
N SER A 115 -3.88 -12.87 0.11
CA SER A 115 -3.00 -14.04 0.11
C SER A 115 -1.57 -13.69 0.53
N MET A 116 -1.06 -12.55 0.08
CA MET A 116 0.26 -12.01 0.45
C MET A 116 0.33 -11.69 1.95
N ILE A 117 -0.67 -11.01 2.47
CA ILE A 117 -0.74 -10.70 3.91
C ILE A 117 -0.79 -11.99 4.72
N ARG A 118 -1.64 -12.95 4.35
CA ARG A 118 -1.75 -14.24 5.04
C ARG A 118 -0.41 -14.96 5.06
N GLN A 119 0.25 -15.07 3.90
CA GLN A 119 1.56 -15.72 3.79
C GLN A 119 2.63 -14.99 4.62
N ALA A 120 2.66 -13.67 4.60
CA ALA A 120 3.61 -12.89 5.39
C ALA A 120 3.42 -13.12 6.89
N LEU A 121 2.18 -13.08 7.38
CA LEU A 121 1.87 -13.32 8.79
C LEU A 121 2.16 -14.77 9.20
N ASP A 122 1.89 -15.74 8.33
CA ASP A 122 2.16 -17.16 8.60
C ASP A 122 3.67 -17.46 8.59
N TRP A 123 4.44 -16.78 7.76
CA TRP A 123 5.90 -16.91 7.76
C TRP A 123 6.55 -16.21 8.94
N LEU A 124 6.07 -15.02 9.26
CA LEU A 124 6.54 -14.27 10.44
C LEU A 124 6.18 -15.00 11.74
N ALA A 125 5.05 -15.72 11.75
CA ALA A 125 4.52 -16.51 12.87
C ALA A 125 4.64 -15.80 14.24
N PRO A 126 4.12 -14.57 14.37
CA PRO A 126 4.30 -13.81 15.59
C PRO A 126 3.44 -14.37 16.72
N THR A 127 3.96 -14.33 17.95
CA THR A 127 3.18 -14.69 19.15
C THR A 127 2.42 -13.50 19.72
N ALA A 128 1.39 -13.78 20.53
CA ALA A 128 0.48 -12.73 21.01
C ALA A 128 1.14 -11.69 21.93
N ASP A 129 2.26 -12.01 22.54
CA ASP A 129 3.03 -11.15 23.43
C ASP A 129 4.12 -10.34 22.72
N GLU A 130 4.35 -10.59 21.43
CA GLU A 130 5.40 -9.94 20.67
C GLU A 130 5.08 -8.50 20.28
N ARG A 131 6.17 -7.77 19.99
CA ARG A 131 6.16 -6.45 19.36
C ARG A 131 6.74 -6.58 17.98
N VAL A 132 5.96 -6.18 16.98
CA VAL A 132 6.32 -6.28 15.56
C VAL A 132 6.52 -4.89 14.98
N LEU A 133 7.58 -4.74 14.20
CA LEU A 133 7.87 -3.55 13.43
C LEU A 133 7.47 -3.79 11.97
N ASP A 134 6.72 -2.85 11.39
CA ASP A 134 6.31 -2.83 10.00
C ASP A 134 6.91 -1.59 9.32
N LEU A 135 7.95 -1.79 8.52
CA LEU A 135 8.65 -0.72 7.81
C LEU A 135 8.10 -0.56 6.40
N PHE A 136 7.94 0.69 5.97
CA PHE A 136 7.21 1.06 4.74
C PHE A 136 5.74 0.67 4.84
N CYS A 137 5.13 0.92 5.99
CA CYS A 137 3.81 0.38 6.34
C CYS A 137 2.64 0.95 5.51
N GLY A 138 2.86 2.03 4.79
CA GLY A 138 1.83 2.68 3.97
C GLY A 138 0.59 3.05 4.80
N LEU A 139 -0.56 2.59 4.36
CA LEU A 139 -1.86 2.77 5.02
C LEU A 139 -2.12 1.78 6.16
N GLY A 140 -1.15 0.90 6.47
CA GLY A 140 -1.30 -0.15 7.45
C GLY A 140 -1.72 -1.51 6.88
N ASN A 141 -1.44 -1.77 5.60
CA ASN A 141 -1.85 -2.99 4.89
C ASN A 141 -1.42 -4.28 5.59
N PHE A 142 -0.21 -4.32 6.17
CA PHE A 142 0.27 -5.41 7.03
C PHE A 142 0.10 -5.09 8.52
N SER A 143 0.30 -3.83 8.91
CA SER A 143 0.24 -3.41 10.32
C SER A 143 -1.10 -3.75 10.97
N LEU A 144 -2.24 -3.51 10.29
CA LEU A 144 -3.55 -3.73 10.89
C LEU A 144 -3.87 -5.22 11.06
N PRO A 145 -3.64 -6.10 10.09
CA PRO A 145 -3.71 -7.55 10.28
C PRO A 145 -2.78 -8.08 11.38
N LEU A 146 -1.55 -7.57 11.47
CA LEU A 146 -0.61 -7.89 12.55
C LEU A 146 -1.17 -7.49 13.92
N ALA A 147 -1.78 -6.31 14.03
CA ALA A 147 -2.35 -5.83 15.28
C ALA A 147 -3.50 -6.70 15.83
N ARG A 148 -4.15 -7.52 14.98
CA ARG A 148 -5.11 -8.55 15.42
C ARG A 148 -4.44 -9.73 16.12
N ARG A 149 -3.11 -9.92 15.99
CA ARG A 149 -2.40 -11.12 16.44
C ARG A 149 -1.41 -10.87 17.57
N VAL A 150 -0.91 -9.64 17.74
CA VAL A 150 0.24 -9.33 18.62
C VAL A 150 -0.07 -8.28 19.66
N ALA A 151 0.79 -8.18 20.70
CA ALA A 151 0.63 -7.18 21.74
C ALA A 151 0.78 -5.74 21.21
N ARG A 152 1.69 -5.52 20.26
CA ARG A 152 1.95 -4.19 19.70
C ARG A 152 2.51 -4.25 18.29
N VAL A 153 2.03 -3.34 17.47
CA VAL A 153 2.61 -3.06 16.14
C VAL A 153 3.11 -1.62 16.12
N VAL A 154 4.30 -1.44 15.59
CA VAL A 154 4.83 -0.13 15.21
C VAL A 154 4.96 -0.10 13.70
N GLY A 155 4.21 0.77 13.04
CA GLY A 155 4.31 1.04 11.61
C GLY A 155 5.16 2.29 11.37
N VAL A 156 6.07 2.23 10.41
CA VAL A 156 6.92 3.37 10.04
C VAL A 156 6.81 3.62 8.54
N GLU A 157 6.55 4.88 8.18
CA GLU A 157 6.31 5.31 6.80
C GLU A 157 6.93 6.68 6.56
N GLY A 158 7.44 6.93 5.35
CA GLY A 158 8.07 8.20 4.97
C GLY A 158 7.08 9.33 4.71
N VAL A 159 5.87 9.01 4.27
CA VAL A 159 4.87 10.00 3.85
C VAL A 159 3.91 10.32 5.00
N ALA A 160 3.98 11.56 5.53
CA ALA A 160 3.19 12.00 6.68
C ALA A 160 1.68 11.73 6.52
N ALA A 161 1.11 12.03 5.35
CA ALA A 161 -0.31 11.82 5.09
C ALA A 161 -0.72 10.33 5.12
N MET A 162 0.19 9.41 4.80
CA MET A 162 -0.05 7.97 4.92
C MET A 162 0.04 7.52 6.38
N VAL A 163 0.97 8.06 7.16
CA VAL A 163 1.06 7.83 8.63
C VAL A 163 -0.23 8.25 9.33
N GLU A 164 -0.72 9.46 9.06
CA GLU A 164 -1.99 9.95 9.61
C GLU A 164 -3.16 9.03 9.24
N ARG A 165 -3.20 8.58 7.99
CA ARG A 165 -4.26 7.70 7.49
C ARG A 165 -4.18 6.30 8.08
N ALA A 166 -2.97 5.75 8.24
CA ALA A 166 -2.77 4.48 8.93
C ALA A 166 -3.25 4.53 10.38
N GLY A 167 -2.97 5.63 11.09
CA GLY A 167 -3.49 5.88 12.43
C GLY A 167 -5.02 5.97 12.47
N ALA A 168 -5.62 6.71 11.52
CA ALA A 168 -7.08 6.80 11.39
C ALA A 168 -7.71 5.42 11.07
N ASN A 169 -7.09 4.66 10.18
CA ASN A 169 -7.50 3.29 9.85
C ASN A 169 -7.45 2.36 11.08
N ALA A 170 -6.38 2.43 11.87
CA ALA A 170 -6.29 1.65 13.11
C ALA A 170 -7.43 2.01 14.08
N LEU A 171 -7.66 3.29 14.29
CA LEU A 171 -8.73 3.77 15.17
C LEU A 171 -10.11 3.33 14.69
N ALA A 172 -10.41 3.49 13.40
CA ALA A 172 -11.69 3.10 12.81
C ALA A 172 -11.96 1.59 12.92
N ASN A 173 -10.89 0.75 12.94
CA ASN A 173 -10.97 -0.70 13.12
C ASN A 173 -10.83 -1.16 14.59
N GLY A 174 -10.78 -0.24 15.56
CA GLY A 174 -10.69 -0.56 16.99
C GLY A 174 -9.34 -1.15 17.41
N LEU A 175 -8.26 -0.82 16.73
CA LEU A 175 -6.90 -1.35 16.96
C LEU A 175 -6.06 -0.33 17.76
N GLY A 176 -6.21 -0.31 19.09
CA GLY A 176 -5.45 0.59 19.97
C GLY A 176 -3.98 0.20 20.18
N ASN A 177 -3.55 -0.95 19.68
CA ASN A 177 -2.18 -1.48 19.82
C ASN A 177 -1.32 -1.25 18.57
N ALA A 178 -1.82 -0.58 17.53
CA ALA A 178 -1.06 -0.17 16.36
C ALA A 178 -0.68 1.31 16.46
N HIS A 179 0.61 1.61 16.34
CA HIS A 179 1.15 2.96 16.45
C HIS A 179 1.99 3.27 15.21
N PHE A 180 1.84 4.47 14.67
CA PHE A 180 2.46 4.85 13.41
C PHE A 180 3.37 6.06 13.57
N PHE A 181 4.53 6.02 12.91
CA PHE A 181 5.55 7.07 12.98
C PHE A 181 6.03 7.44 11.59
N GLN A 182 6.24 8.74 11.38
CA GLN A 182 6.91 9.20 10.18
C GLN A 182 8.41 9.12 10.35
N ALA A 183 9.11 8.47 9.42
CA ALA A 183 10.57 8.50 9.35
C ALA A 183 11.06 8.29 7.92
N ASP A 184 12.18 8.89 7.59
CA ASP A 184 12.90 8.65 6.35
C ASP A 184 13.71 7.34 6.47
N LEU A 185 13.16 6.27 5.93
CA LEU A 185 13.73 4.92 6.00
C LEU A 185 14.96 4.70 5.08
N SER A 186 15.38 5.73 4.37
CA SER A 186 16.67 5.75 3.67
C SER A 186 17.84 6.19 4.57
N LYS A 187 17.55 6.55 5.82
CA LYS A 187 18.50 6.98 6.84
C LYS A 187 18.62 5.96 7.96
N ALA A 188 19.63 6.13 8.81
CA ALA A 188 19.83 5.31 10.00
C ALA A 188 18.61 5.33 10.92
N LEU A 189 18.19 4.17 11.39
CA LEU A 189 16.98 3.96 12.20
C LEU A 189 17.28 4.00 13.71
N ALA A 190 18.53 3.76 14.10
CA ALA A 190 18.93 3.55 15.49
C ALA A 190 18.66 4.74 16.44
N GLU A 191 18.57 5.96 15.90
CA GLU A 191 18.29 7.16 16.70
C GLU A 191 16.79 7.48 16.85
N ALA A 192 15.92 6.68 16.23
CA ALA A 192 14.49 6.93 16.28
C ALA A 192 13.90 6.46 17.62
N LEU A 193 13.07 7.30 18.24
CA LEU A 193 12.40 6.99 19.52
C LEU A 193 11.59 5.69 19.51
N TRP A 194 11.11 5.26 18.33
CA TRP A 194 10.39 4.00 18.18
C TRP A 194 11.33 2.80 18.11
N ALA A 195 12.62 2.97 17.74
CA ALA A 195 13.59 1.87 17.60
C ALA A 195 13.97 1.24 18.96
N GLU A 196 13.89 2.00 20.04
CA GLU A 196 14.23 1.54 21.41
C GLU A 196 13.21 0.54 21.99
N GLN A 197 12.12 0.23 21.27
CA GLN A 197 11.02 -0.57 21.82
C GLN A 197 11.29 -2.09 21.85
N GLY A 198 12.38 -2.55 21.25
CA GLY A 198 12.77 -3.97 21.20
C GLY A 198 11.77 -4.82 20.39
N PHE A 199 12.09 -5.07 19.13
CA PHE A 199 11.27 -5.85 18.22
C PHE A 199 11.87 -7.24 18.02
N THR A 200 11.05 -8.29 18.08
CA THR A 200 11.48 -9.66 17.80
C THR A 200 11.18 -10.07 16.36
N ALA A 201 10.27 -9.38 15.71
CA ALA A 201 9.87 -9.64 14.34
C ALA A 201 9.71 -8.34 13.57
N VAL A 202 10.16 -8.32 12.32
CA VAL A 202 10.09 -7.18 11.40
C VAL A 202 9.47 -7.61 10.08
N LEU A 203 8.60 -6.78 9.53
CA LEU A 203 8.09 -6.88 8.18
C LEU A 203 8.58 -5.67 7.39
N LEU A 204 8.96 -5.88 6.13
CA LEU A 204 9.37 -4.84 5.20
C LEU A 204 8.62 -5.01 3.88
N ASP A 205 8.04 -3.92 3.36
CA ASP A 205 7.46 -3.85 2.01
C ASP A 205 7.94 -2.56 1.31
N PRO A 206 9.24 -2.46 0.97
CA PRO A 206 9.84 -1.25 0.46
C PRO A 206 9.51 -0.99 -1.00
N PRO A 207 9.77 0.25 -1.49
CA PRO A 207 9.72 0.59 -2.91
C PRO A 207 10.75 -0.20 -3.72
N ARG A 208 10.73 -0.02 -5.05
CA ARG A 208 11.59 -0.75 -6.01
C ARG A 208 13.09 -0.66 -5.74
N ASP A 209 13.53 0.39 -5.07
CA ASP A 209 14.95 0.59 -4.73
C ASP A 209 15.42 -0.32 -3.59
N GLY A 210 14.48 -1.03 -2.94
CA GLY A 210 14.74 -1.90 -1.80
C GLY A 210 14.88 -1.13 -0.50
N ALA A 211 15.40 -1.79 0.54
CA ALA A 211 15.51 -1.27 1.90
C ALA A 211 16.92 -1.42 2.47
N PHE A 212 17.95 -1.20 1.67
CA PHE A 212 19.34 -1.52 2.05
C PHE A 212 19.75 -0.89 3.41
N GLU A 213 19.45 0.40 3.62
CA GLU A 213 19.80 1.08 4.88
C GLU A 213 19.00 0.52 6.07
N ALA A 214 17.71 0.28 5.90
CA ALA A 214 16.90 -0.35 6.93
C ALA A 214 17.38 -1.77 7.26
N VAL A 215 17.73 -2.56 6.25
CA VAL A 215 18.24 -3.93 6.41
C VAL A 215 19.54 -3.97 7.21
N ARG A 216 20.42 -2.98 7.07
CA ARG A 216 21.67 -2.90 7.82
C ARG A 216 21.47 -2.83 9.35
N GLU A 217 20.30 -2.44 9.78
CA GLU A 217 20.00 -2.22 11.21
C GLU A 217 19.12 -3.33 11.83
N MET A 218 18.79 -4.39 11.09
CA MET A 218 17.91 -5.45 11.60
C MET A 218 18.47 -6.11 12.87
N SER A 219 19.77 -6.35 12.91
CA SER A 219 20.44 -6.93 14.08
C SER A 219 20.39 -5.99 15.29
N SER A 220 20.62 -4.70 15.12
CA SER A 220 20.59 -3.71 16.20
C SER A 220 19.17 -3.49 16.76
N LEU A 221 18.14 -3.66 15.92
CA LEU A 221 16.72 -3.64 16.33
C LEU A 221 16.32 -4.88 17.15
N GLY A 222 17.17 -5.91 17.21
CA GLY A 222 16.90 -7.16 17.93
C GLY A 222 15.98 -8.12 17.14
N ALA A 223 15.77 -7.89 15.86
CA ALA A 223 14.91 -8.71 15.02
C ALA A 223 15.43 -10.15 14.94
N ARG A 224 14.61 -11.12 15.31
CA ARG A 224 14.92 -12.56 15.17
C ARG A 224 14.37 -13.13 13.89
N ARG A 225 13.25 -12.57 13.40
CA ARG A 225 12.58 -12.98 12.16
C ARG A 225 12.26 -11.74 11.35
N VAL A 226 12.57 -11.80 10.06
CA VAL A 226 12.31 -10.71 9.12
C VAL A 226 11.58 -11.28 7.90
N VAL A 227 10.39 -10.79 7.63
CA VAL A 227 9.69 -11.02 6.36
C VAL A 227 9.91 -9.81 5.47
N TYR A 228 10.42 -10.05 4.28
CA TYR A 228 10.68 -9.03 3.27
C TYR A 228 9.79 -9.30 2.06
N VAL A 229 8.91 -8.38 1.73
CA VAL A 229 8.10 -8.36 0.50
C VAL A 229 8.77 -7.41 -0.49
N SER A 230 8.81 -7.74 -1.78
CA SER A 230 9.51 -6.92 -2.77
C SER A 230 8.92 -7.07 -4.17
N CYS A 231 8.64 -5.95 -4.80
CA CYS A 231 8.30 -5.89 -6.23
C CYS A 231 9.54 -5.92 -7.16
N ASN A 232 10.76 -6.05 -6.60
CA ASN A 232 12.01 -6.12 -7.35
C ASN A 232 12.94 -7.20 -6.79
N PRO A 233 12.95 -8.41 -7.37
CA PRO A 233 13.80 -9.51 -6.90
C PRO A 233 15.30 -9.19 -6.89
N ALA A 234 15.77 -8.27 -7.73
CA ALA A 234 17.20 -7.92 -7.77
C ALA A 234 17.62 -7.11 -6.53
N THR A 235 16.79 -6.16 -6.09
CA THR A 235 17.05 -5.43 -4.84
C THR A 235 16.87 -6.30 -3.62
N LEU A 236 15.88 -7.20 -3.62
CA LEU A 236 15.75 -8.22 -2.58
C LEU A 236 17.00 -9.10 -2.47
N ALA A 237 17.57 -9.53 -3.59
CA ALA A 237 18.79 -10.35 -3.57
C ALA A 237 20.00 -9.59 -3.02
N ARG A 238 20.15 -8.30 -3.36
CA ARG A 238 21.16 -7.41 -2.77
C ARG A 238 21.00 -7.31 -1.27
N ASP A 239 19.80 -7.01 -0.80
CA ASP A 239 19.46 -6.80 0.61
C ASP A 239 19.57 -8.11 1.42
N ALA A 240 19.23 -9.27 0.80
CA ALA A 240 19.46 -10.59 1.37
C ALA A 240 20.96 -10.87 1.62
N GLY A 241 21.84 -10.39 0.75
CA GLY A 241 23.29 -10.47 0.95
C GLY A 241 23.74 -9.71 2.21
N GLU A 242 23.13 -8.55 2.49
CA GLU A 242 23.40 -7.79 3.71
C GLU A 242 22.84 -8.49 4.95
N MET A 243 21.62 -9.03 4.88
CA MET A 243 21.04 -9.85 5.95
C MET A 243 21.95 -11.04 6.30
N ALA A 244 22.52 -11.71 5.29
CA ALA A 244 23.43 -12.82 5.50
C ALA A 244 24.72 -12.40 6.23
N ARG A 245 25.27 -11.20 5.95
CA ARG A 245 26.45 -10.66 6.67
C ARG A 245 26.17 -10.41 8.14
N GLN A 246 24.94 -10.08 8.50
CA GLN A 246 24.49 -9.91 9.88
C GLN A 246 24.13 -11.22 10.59
N GLY A 247 24.31 -12.37 9.94
CA GLY A 247 24.05 -13.70 10.51
C GLY A 247 22.65 -14.23 10.29
N TYR A 248 21.80 -13.54 9.51
CA TYR A 248 20.48 -14.06 9.15
C TYR A 248 20.59 -15.14 8.07
N ARG A 249 19.71 -16.13 8.16
CA ARG A 249 19.59 -17.21 7.19
C ARG A 249 18.26 -17.12 6.46
N LEU A 250 18.30 -17.19 5.14
CA LEU A 250 17.10 -17.35 4.33
C LEU A 250 16.45 -18.69 4.63
N LYS A 251 15.22 -18.70 5.11
CA LYS A 251 14.44 -19.89 5.46
C LYS A 251 13.40 -20.24 4.40
N ARG A 252 12.76 -19.21 3.84
CA ARG A 252 11.72 -19.37 2.82
C ARG A 252 11.86 -18.27 1.78
N ALA A 253 11.54 -18.59 0.55
CA ALA A 253 11.35 -17.64 -0.52
C ALA A 253 10.19 -18.11 -1.40
N GLY A 254 9.45 -17.16 -1.95
CA GLY A 254 8.31 -17.40 -2.83
C GLY A 254 8.03 -16.20 -3.71
N ILE A 255 7.17 -16.41 -4.70
CA ILE A 255 6.69 -15.37 -5.60
C ILE A 255 5.17 -15.33 -5.58
N LEU A 256 4.62 -14.15 -5.82
CA LEU A 256 3.19 -13.91 -5.98
C LEU A 256 2.97 -13.16 -7.29
N ASP A 257 1.97 -13.57 -8.05
CA ASP A 257 1.58 -12.92 -9.29
C ASP A 257 0.57 -11.80 -9.01
N MET A 258 1.08 -10.66 -8.51
CA MET A 258 0.27 -9.48 -8.22
C MET A 258 -0.24 -8.82 -9.51
N PHE A 259 0.54 -8.90 -10.59
CA PHE A 259 0.29 -8.26 -11.87
C PHE A 259 0.25 -9.29 -13.01
N PRO A 260 -0.81 -10.13 -13.09
CA PRO A 260 -0.90 -11.17 -14.11
C PRO A 260 -0.72 -10.61 -15.52
N GLN A 261 -0.02 -11.36 -16.37
CA GLN A 261 0.28 -11.01 -17.77
C GLN A 261 1.26 -9.83 -17.94
N THR A 262 1.99 -9.48 -16.89
CA THR A 262 3.10 -8.51 -16.97
C THR A 262 4.42 -9.19 -16.58
N ALA A 263 5.54 -8.50 -16.75
CA ALA A 263 6.86 -8.96 -16.31
C ALA A 263 7.13 -8.68 -14.80
N HIS A 264 6.14 -8.12 -14.09
CA HIS A 264 6.27 -7.77 -12.67
C HIS A 264 5.84 -8.94 -11.80
N VAL A 265 6.69 -9.29 -10.84
CA VAL A 265 6.39 -10.29 -9.81
C VAL A 265 6.65 -9.68 -8.43
N GLU A 266 5.83 -10.05 -7.47
CA GLU A 266 6.13 -9.84 -6.06
C GLU A 266 6.92 -11.04 -5.54
N ALA A 267 8.02 -10.78 -4.86
CA ALA A 267 8.80 -11.78 -4.17
C ALA A 267 8.64 -11.61 -2.66
N MET A 268 8.64 -12.71 -1.93
CA MET A 268 8.64 -12.69 -0.47
C MET A 268 9.74 -13.59 0.06
N ALA A 269 10.43 -13.14 1.10
CA ALA A 269 11.48 -13.91 1.75
C ALA A 269 11.33 -13.86 3.27
N LEU A 270 11.59 -14.99 3.95
CA LEU A 270 11.72 -15.07 5.40
C LEU A 270 13.18 -15.28 5.76
N PHE A 271 13.69 -14.44 6.63
CA PHE A 271 15.01 -14.56 7.24
C PHE A 271 14.88 -14.77 8.74
N GLU A 272 15.75 -15.62 9.30
CA GLU A 272 15.87 -15.83 10.74
C GLU A 272 17.30 -15.62 11.20
N ALA A 273 17.46 -14.97 12.36
CA ALA A 273 18.76 -14.82 13.01
C ALA A 273 19.29 -16.22 13.38
N GLY A 274 20.59 -16.44 13.12
CA GLY A 274 21.28 -17.71 13.36
C GLY A 274 21.57 -17.96 14.84
#